data_38a4723179c809b57c0e2a2a3358a849
#
_entry.id   38a4723179c809b57c0e2a2a3358a849
#
_cell.length_a   1.000
_cell.length_b   1.000
_cell.length_c   1.000
_cell.angle_alpha   90.00
_cell.angle_beta   90.00
_cell.angle_gamma   90.00
#
_symmetry.space_group_name_H-M   'P 1'
#
loop_
_entity.id
_entity.type
_entity.pdbx_description
1 polymer ?
#
loop_
_entity_poly.entity_id
_entity_poly.type
_entity_poly.pdbx_seq_one_letter_code
_entity_poly.pdbx_strand_id
1 'polypeptide(L)'
;GQAMLVNASLAADLLLAKEDSDNIYVENVVALSQTEQTAAKNVAGVSEEGSRVYHDVVKGNKGSIVENVKKELESGKDPQTIIDEDLIPAVNKVGELFEQKKYFLPQLIAGATAMDLAIEYITPLLHIEENAKPKGTVIMATVEGDIHDIGKNLVVLMLKNYGYKVVALDKIIAAAKEEHADIIGLSALMTTTMMRMKDAVEYVRANNLPYKVIIGGAVVSQNFADEIGADGYSKDANEAVKLVDKLLTDK
;
A
#
# COMPACT_ATOMS: atom_id res chain seq x y z
N GLY A 1 23.10 20.56 -2.85
CA GLY A 1 23.38 21.97 -3.18
C GLY A 1 23.61 22.20 -4.65
N GLN A 2 24.76 21.84 -5.21
CA GLN A 2 25.12 22.15 -6.61
C GLN A 2 24.22 21.43 -7.66
N ALA A 3 23.95 20.15 -7.49
CA ALA A 3 23.10 19.38 -8.39
C ALA A 3 21.65 19.94 -8.47
N MET A 4 21.13 20.41 -7.35
CA MET A 4 19.79 21.00 -7.28
C MET A 4 19.72 22.33 -8.05
N LEU A 5 20.76 23.15 -8.00
CA LEU A 5 20.84 24.41 -8.73
C LEU A 5 20.98 24.17 -10.24
N VAL A 6 21.77 23.18 -10.66
CA VAL A 6 21.91 22.78 -12.07
C VAL A 6 20.57 22.31 -12.63
N ASN A 7 19.86 21.44 -11.92
CA ASN A 7 18.56 20.95 -12.37
C ASN A 7 17.49 22.06 -12.44
N ALA A 8 17.48 23.00 -11.49
CA ALA A 8 16.59 24.15 -11.53
C ALA A 8 16.90 25.07 -12.73
N SER A 9 18.18 25.26 -13.07
CA SER A 9 18.60 26.05 -14.23
C SER A 9 18.18 25.37 -15.54
N LEU A 10 18.43 24.06 -15.69
CA LEU A 10 18.07 23.29 -16.87
C LEU A 10 16.54 23.22 -17.08
N ALA A 11 15.77 23.10 -16.02
CA ALA A 11 14.32 23.14 -16.10
C ALA A 11 13.80 24.54 -16.50
N ALA A 12 14.44 25.61 -16.02
CA ALA A 12 14.12 26.96 -16.42
C ALA A 12 14.46 27.21 -17.91
N ASP A 13 15.59 26.70 -18.39
CA ASP A 13 15.99 26.80 -19.78
C ASP A 13 15.04 26.04 -20.73
N LEU A 14 14.52 24.88 -20.30
CA LEU A 14 13.49 24.12 -21.01
C LEU A 14 12.17 24.89 -21.07
N LEU A 15 11.72 25.49 -19.96
CA LEU A 15 10.49 26.30 -19.90
C LEU A 15 10.59 27.59 -20.76
N LEU A 16 11.79 28.10 -20.95
CA LEU A 16 12.07 29.26 -21.81
C LEU A 16 12.30 28.88 -23.26
N ALA A 17 12.13 27.60 -23.64
CA ALA A 17 12.34 27.07 -24.99
C ALA A 17 13.67 27.49 -25.62
N LYS A 18 14.76 27.46 -24.84
CA LYS A 18 16.10 27.72 -25.36
C LYS A 18 16.56 26.58 -26.26
N GLU A 19 17.35 26.90 -27.23
CA GLU A 19 17.87 25.96 -28.25
C GLU A 19 18.59 24.78 -27.55
N ASP A 20 18.28 23.53 -27.96
CA ASP A 20 18.77 22.26 -27.40
C ASP A 20 18.49 21.98 -25.92
N SER A 21 17.67 22.80 -25.23
CA SER A 21 17.40 22.66 -23.81
C SER A 21 16.70 21.36 -23.46
N ASP A 22 15.89 20.79 -24.34
CA ASP A 22 15.19 19.52 -24.20
C ASP A 22 16.17 18.34 -24.18
N ASN A 23 17.13 18.29 -25.10
CA ASN A 23 18.16 17.27 -25.15
C ASN A 23 19.09 17.33 -23.93
N ILE A 24 19.56 18.53 -23.59
CA ILE A 24 20.44 18.76 -22.44
C ILE A 24 19.71 18.36 -21.11
N TYR A 25 18.43 18.68 -20.98
CA TYR A 25 17.65 18.30 -19.81
C TYR A 25 17.50 16.77 -19.71
N VAL A 26 17.13 16.11 -20.80
CA VAL A 26 16.96 14.65 -20.87
C VAL A 26 18.28 13.93 -20.56
N GLU A 27 19.40 14.35 -21.18
CA GLU A 27 20.72 13.75 -20.92
C GLU A 27 21.15 13.88 -19.45
N ASN A 28 20.91 15.03 -18.81
CA ASN A 28 21.24 15.22 -17.39
C ASN A 28 20.32 14.41 -16.46
N VAL A 29 19.02 14.31 -16.77
CA VAL A 29 18.08 13.48 -16.01
C VAL A 29 18.44 12.00 -16.13
N VAL A 30 18.81 11.53 -17.33
CA VAL A 30 19.27 10.15 -17.55
C VAL A 30 20.60 9.88 -16.81
N ALA A 31 21.56 10.80 -16.88
CA ALA A 31 22.84 10.68 -16.17
C ALA A 31 22.64 10.64 -14.64
N LEU A 32 21.75 11.47 -14.09
CA LEU A 32 21.40 11.47 -12.67
C LEU A 32 20.71 10.17 -12.25
N SER A 33 19.77 9.66 -13.08
CA SER A 33 19.09 8.39 -12.80
C SER A 33 20.07 7.20 -12.85
N GLN A 34 21.08 7.23 -13.72
CA GLN A 34 22.15 6.21 -13.73
C GLN A 34 23.08 6.32 -12.52
N THR A 35 23.36 7.54 -12.06
CA THR A 35 24.19 7.78 -10.87
C THR A 35 23.42 7.37 -9.59
N GLU A 36 22.10 7.58 -9.56
CA GLU A 36 21.22 7.13 -8.48
C GLU A 36 21.06 5.61 -8.48
N GLN A 37 21.02 4.94 -9.63
CA GLN A 37 21.05 3.48 -9.73
C GLN A 37 22.37 2.87 -9.27
N THR A 38 23.49 3.55 -9.46
CA THR A 38 24.80 3.15 -8.91
C THR A 38 24.91 3.45 -7.40
N ALA A 39 24.29 4.52 -6.93
CA ALA A 39 24.20 4.80 -5.48
C ALA A 39 23.27 3.80 -4.77
N ALA A 40 22.19 3.34 -5.42
CA ALA A 40 21.32 2.29 -4.90
C ALA A 40 22.03 0.92 -4.79
N LYS A 41 23.07 0.67 -5.57
CA LYS A 41 23.92 -0.54 -5.45
C LYS A 41 24.85 -0.53 -4.23
N ASN A 42 25.04 0.60 -3.58
CA ASN A 42 25.96 0.78 -2.44
C ASN A 42 25.25 1.04 -1.11
N VAL A 43 23.99 0.64 -0.94
CA VAL A 43 23.35 0.67 0.39
C VAL A 43 23.87 -0.51 1.20
N ALA A 44 25.08 -0.35 1.75
CA ALA A 44 25.57 -1.17 2.83
C ALA A 44 24.70 -0.92 4.08
N GLY A 45 23.86 -1.90 4.43
CA GLY A 45 23.00 -1.81 5.63
C GLY A 45 21.70 -2.59 5.57
N VAL A 46 21.43 -3.32 4.48
CA VAL A 46 20.37 -4.33 4.48
C VAL A 46 21.01 -5.59 5.07
N SER A 47 20.56 -6.01 6.25
CA SER A 47 20.97 -7.29 6.86
C SER A 47 20.77 -8.41 5.85
N GLU A 48 21.68 -9.42 5.84
CA GLU A 48 21.55 -10.61 5.01
C GLU A 48 20.35 -11.50 5.43
N GLU A 49 19.58 -11.11 6.43
CA GLU A 49 18.38 -11.78 6.90
C GLU A 49 17.18 -11.43 6.00
N GLY A 50 16.56 -12.44 5.40
CA GLY A 50 15.37 -12.36 4.56
C GLY A 50 15.51 -13.15 3.26
N SER A 51 14.37 -13.53 2.69
CA SER A 51 14.30 -14.24 1.43
C SER A 51 14.72 -13.35 0.25
N ARG A 52 14.91 -13.98 -0.92
CA ARG A 52 15.15 -13.23 -2.16
C ARG A 52 13.97 -12.33 -2.51
N VAL A 53 12.75 -12.78 -2.24
CA VAL A 53 11.51 -12.02 -2.42
C VAL A 53 11.52 -10.77 -1.55
N TYR A 54 11.86 -10.89 -0.27
CA TYR A 54 12.02 -9.76 0.63
C TYR A 54 13.03 -8.73 0.09
N HIS A 55 14.20 -9.20 -0.32
CA HIS A 55 15.24 -8.32 -0.86
C HIS A 55 14.86 -7.63 -2.17
N ASP A 56 14.09 -8.32 -3.04
CA ASP A 56 13.61 -7.73 -4.29
C ASP A 56 12.67 -6.55 -4.02
N VAL A 57 11.76 -6.67 -3.06
CA VAL A 57 10.88 -5.56 -2.67
C VAL A 57 11.69 -4.44 -2.05
N VAL A 58 12.57 -4.73 -1.07
CA VAL A 58 13.39 -3.70 -0.41
C VAL A 58 14.26 -2.94 -1.41
N LYS A 59 14.85 -3.62 -2.40
CA LYS A 59 15.70 -3.02 -3.43
C LYS A 59 14.93 -2.49 -4.66
N GLY A 60 13.62 -2.75 -4.74
CA GLY A 60 12.80 -2.37 -5.89
C GLY A 60 13.10 -3.14 -7.17
N ASN A 61 13.51 -4.40 -7.08
CA ASN A 61 13.92 -5.25 -8.21
C ASN A 61 12.70 -5.85 -8.94
N LYS A 62 12.08 -5.07 -9.81
CA LYS A 62 10.90 -5.48 -10.61
C LYS A 62 11.16 -6.66 -11.55
N GLY A 63 12.41 -6.82 -12.04
CA GLY A 63 12.75 -7.83 -13.04
C GLY A 63 12.89 -9.24 -12.49
N SER A 64 13.19 -9.41 -11.20
CA SER A 64 13.46 -10.70 -10.56
C SER A 64 12.36 -11.15 -9.61
N ILE A 65 11.51 -10.24 -9.14
CA ILE A 65 10.53 -10.51 -8.06
C ILE A 65 9.62 -11.69 -8.40
N VAL A 66 9.01 -11.72 -9.58
CA VAL A 66 8.07 -12.79 -9.98
C VAL A 66 8.80 -14.14 -10.09
N GLU A 67 10.04 -14.14 -10.63
CA GLU A 67 10.84 -15.37 -10.73
C GLU A 67 11.23 -15.89 -9.35
N ASN A 68 11.60 -15.01 -8.41
CA ASN A 68 11.95 -15.40 -7.06
C ASN A 68 10.72 -15.88 -6.27
N VAL A 69 9.54 -15.28 -6.45
CA VAL A 69 8.27 -15.80 -5.92
C VAL A 69 7.99 -17.21 -6.44
N LYS A 70 8.16 -17.46 -7.75
CA LYS A 70 8.01 -18.81 -8.31
C LYS A 70 8.93 -19.83 -7.64
N LYS A 71 10.19 -19.48 -7.44
CA LYS A 71 11.17 -20.37 -6.78
C LYS A 71 10.80 -20.69 -5.34
N GLU A 72 10.28 -19.70 -4.58
CA GLU A 72 9.79 -19.93 -3.22
C GLU A 72 8.59 -20.89 -3.21
N LEU A 73 7.63 -20.70 -4.13
CA LEU A 73 6.48 -21.60 -4.31
C LEU A 73 6.92 -23.03 -4.71
N GLU A 74 7.85 -23.16 -5.65
CA GLU A 74 8.41 -24.45 -6.08
C GLU A 74 9.18 -25.16 -4.95
N SER A 75 9.74 -24.40 -4.01
CA SER A 75 10.37 -24.96 -2.80
C SER A 75 9.36 -25.47 -1.76
N GLY A 76 8.08 -25.27 -2.01
CA GLY A 76 6.98 -25.69 -1.13
C GLY A 76 6.51 -24.63 -0.14
N LYS A 77 6.95 -23.36 -0.26
CA LYS A 77 6.45 -22.27 0.55
C LYS A 77 5.03 -21.90 0.11
N ASP A 78 4.12 -21.82 1.08
CA ASP A 78 2.74 -21.48 0.82
C ASP A 78 2.59 -20.01 0.34
N PRO A 79 1.70 -19.71 -0.64
CA PRO A 79 1.48 -18.36 -1.14
C PRO A 79 1.18 -17.33 -0.04
N GLN A 80 0.37 -17.70 0.97
CA GLN A 80 0.07 -16.80 2.09
C GLN A 80 1.31 -16.54 2.94
N THR A 81 2.12 -17.54 3.17
CA THR A 81 3.38 -17.42 3.92
C THR A 81 4.35 -16.45 3.24
N ILE A 82 4.41 -16.43 1.90
CA ILE A 82 5.22 -15.47 1.15
C ILE A 82 4.71 -14.03 1.39
N ILE A 83 3.41 -13.83 1.43
CA ILE A 83 2.83 -12.51 1.74
C ILE A 83 3.19 -12.08 3.16
N ASP A 84 2.97 -12.95 4.14
CA ASP A 84 3.07 -12.61 5.56
C ASP A 84 4.53 -12.46 6.03
N GLU A 85 5.43 -13.32 5.54
CA GLU A 85 6.82 -13.36 6.01
C GLU A 85 7.81 -12.60 5.12
N ASP A 86 7.50 -12.41 3.83
CA ASP A 86 8.41 -11.76 2.91
C ASP A 86 7.92 -10.40 2.44
N LEU A 87 6.71 -10.32 1.87
CA LEU A 87 6.22 -9.10 1.21
C LEU A 87 5.84 -8.00 2.21
N ILE A 88 5.06 -8.33 3.25
CA ILE A 88 4.64 -7.36 4.27
C ILE A 88 5.84 -6.82 5.06
N PRO A 89 6.75 -7.64 5.58
CA PRO A 89 7.94 -7.13 6.25
C PRO A 89 8.83 -6.27 5.33
N ALA A 90 8.93 -6.64 4.03
CA ALA A 90 9.73 -5.88 3.08
C ALA A 90 9.16 -4.50 2.79
N VAL A 91 7.85 -4.36 2.55
CA VAL A 91 7.25 -3.05 2.29
C VAL A 91 7.27 -2.16 3.54
N ASN A 92 7.09 -2.75 4.73
CA ASN A 92 7.27 -2.03 5.99
C ASN A 92 8.69 -1.51 6.12
N LYS A 93 9.70 -2.33 5.75
CA LYS A 93 11.10 -1.91 5.74
C LYS A 93 11.39 -0.77 4.78
N VAL A 94 10.79 -0.79 3.59
CA VAL A 94 10.86 0.31 2.62
C VAL A 94 10.28 1.60 3.23
N GLY A 95 9.14 1.50 3.91
CA GLY A 95 8.52 2.61 4.63
C GLY A 95 9.43 3.19 5.74
N GLU A 96 9.99 2.33 6.59
CA GLU A 96 10.95 2.74 7.63
C GLU A 96 12.17 3.45 7.06
N LEU A 97 12.75 2.92 5.96
CA LEU A 97 13.92 3.53 5.33
C LEU A 97 13.60 4.89 4.71
N PHE A 98 12.37 5.07 4.21
CA PHE A 98 11.89 6.35 3.72
C PHE A 98 11.70 7.36 4.86
N GLU A 99 11.08 6.97 5.98
CA GLU A 99 10.92 7.81 7.17
C GLU A 99 12.27 8.24 7.76
N GLN A 100 13.24 7.31 7.77
CA GLN A 100 14.62 7.59 8.20
C GLN A 100 15.42 8.43 7.19
N LYS A 101 14.82 8.86 6.08
CA LYS A 101 15.47 9.61 4.98
C LYS A 101 16.67 8.89 4.35
N LYS A 102 16.72 7.56 4.48
CA LYS A 102 17.69 6.69 3.80
C LYS A 102 17.22 6.34 2.39
N TYR A 103 15.91 6.19 2.22
CA TYR A 103 15.25 6.04 0.94
C TYR A 103 14.54 7.34 0.57
N PHE A 104 14.44 7.58 -0.74
CA PHE A 104 13.72 8.69 -1.34
C PHE A 104 12.53 8.15 -2.15
N LEU A 105 11.71 9.06 -2.66
CA LEU A 105 10.49 8.71 -3.40
C LEU A 105 10.70 7.67 -4.53
N PRO A 106 11.78 7.71 -5.33
CA PRO A 106 12.03 6.68 -6.36
C PRO A 106 12.17 5.27 -5.80
N GLN A 107 12.88 5.08 -4.67
CA GLN A 107 13.04 3.78 -4.03
C GLN A 107 11.73 3.29 -3.41
N LEU A 108 10.96 4.20 -2.81
CA LEU A 108 9.63 3.88 -2.28
C LEU A 108 8.71 3.36 -3.40
N ILE A 109 8.64 4.09 -4.53
CA ILE A 109 7.84 3.68 -5.71
C ILE A 109 8.35 2.36 -6.29
N ALA A 110 9.66 2.16 -6.37
CA ALA A 110 10.24 0.93 -6.92
C ALA A 110 9.90 -0.28 -6.04
N GLY A 111 10.00 -0.15 -4.71
CA GLY A 111 9.61 -1.20 -3.75
C GLY A 111 8.12 -1.53 -3.82
N ALA A 112 7.27 -0.50 -3.84
CA ALA A 112 5.83 -0.66 -3.98
C ALA A 112 5.46 -1.39 -5.29
N THR A 113 6.07 -0.99 -6.42
CA THR A 113 5.82 -1.65 -7.71
C THR A 113 6.29 -3.10 -7.73
N ALA A 114 7.44 -3.42 -7.10
CA ALA A 114 7.90 -4.79 -6.98
C ALA A 114 6.91 -5.65 -6.16
N MET A 115 6.39 -5.10 -5.07
CA MET A 115 5.34 -5.73 -4.28
C MET A 115 4.08 -5.98 -5.09
N ASP A 116 3.58 -4.99 -5.85
CA ASP A 116 2.38 -5.14 -6.68
C ASP A 116 2.52 -6.30 -7.68
N LEU A 117 3.67 -6.41 -8.35
CA LEU A 117 3.94 -7.53 -9.28
C LEU A 117 3.93 -8.90 -8.59
N ALA A 118 4.47 -8.98 -7.37
CA ALA A 118 4.43 -10.20 -6.59
C ALA A 118 3.00 -10.57 -6.18
N ILE A 119 2.23 -9.61 -5.69
CA ILE A 119 0.83 -9.78 -5.29
C ILE A 119 -0.04 -10.19 -6.49
N GLU A 120 0.12 -9.54 -7.64
CA GLU A 120 -0.60 -9.88 -8.87
C GLU A 120 -0.36 -11.36 -9.26
N TYR A 121 0.89 -11.82 -9.15
CA TYR A 121 1.24 -13.20 -9.45
C TYR A 121 0.69 -14.20 -8.41
N ILE A 122 0.74 -13.87 -7.11
CA ILE A 122 0.32 -14.75 -6.02
C ILE A 122 -1.20 -14.85 -5.91
N THR A 123 -1.94 -13.77 -6.19
CA THR A 123 -3.40 -13.69 -5.99
C THR A 123 -4.19 -14.88 -6.58
N PRO A 124 -3.96 -15.32 -7.82
CA PRO A 124 -4.68 -16.47 -8.37
C PRO A 124 -4.29 -17.82 -7.73
N LEU A 125 -3.20 -17.88 -6.97
CA LEU A 125 -2.70 -19.09 -6.31
C LEU A 125 -3.22 -19.23 -4.87
N LEU A 126 -3.80 -18.18 -4.32
CA LEU A 126 -4.44 -18.23 -3.01
C LEU A 126 -5.71 -19.08 -3.08
N HIS A 127 -5.82 -20.06 -2.18
CA HIS A 127 -7.01 -20.90 -2.07
C HIS A 127 -8.14 -20.09 -1.40
N ILE A 128 -8.85 -19.29 -2.20
CA ILE A 128 -10.09 -18.66 -1.76
C ILE A 128 -11.19 -19.71 -1.95
N GLU A 129 -11.73 -20.23 -0.86
CA GLU A 129 -12.90 -21.13 -0.92
C GLU A 129 -14.13 -20.34 -1.42
N GLU A 130 -14.34 -20.30 -2.73
CA GLU A 130 -15.44 -19.57 -3.39
C GLU A 130 -16.84 -20.01 -2.94
N ASN A 131 -16.96 -21.20 -2.34
CA ASN A 131 -18.24 -21.81 -1.93
C ASN A 131 -18.49 -21.80 -0.41
N ALA A 132 -17.56 -21.33 0.40
CA ALA A 132 -17.79 -21.19 1.84
C ALA A 132 -18.69 -19.96 2.13
N LYS A 133 -19.64 -20.11 3.06
CA LYS A 133 -20.42 -18.95 3.52
C LYS A 133 -19.44 -17.93 4.12
N PRO A 134 -19.38 -16.69 3.62
CA PRO A 134 -18.42 -15.71 4.10
C PRO A 134 -18.62 -15.44 5.60
N LYS A 135 -17.54 -15.25 6.31
CA LYS A 135 -17.55 -14.91 7.75
C LYS A 135 -18.25 -13.57 8.01
N GLY A 136 -18.24 -12.68 7.02
CA GLY A 136 -18.88 -11.37 7.05
C GLY A 136 -18.59 -10.62 5.76
N THR A 137 -19.24 -9.47 5.58
CA THR A 137 -19.08 -8.61 4.40
C THR A 137 -18.38 -7.31 4.80
N VAL A 138 -17.25 -7.02 4.16
CA VAL A 138 -16.43 -5.82 4.41
C VAL A 138 -16.37 -4.98 3.14
N ILE A 139 -16.73 -3.71 3.24
CA ILE A 139 -16.51 -2.73 2.18
C ILE A 139 -15.19 -2.02 2.44
N MET A 140 -14.28 -2.05 1.48
CA MET A 140 -13.01 -1.33 1.56
C MET A 140 -12.95 -0.22 0.54
N ALA A 141 -12.66 1.00 0.97
CA ALA A 141 -12.56 2.15 0.09
C ALA A 141 -11.38 3.05 0.44
N THR A 142 -10.76 3.63 -0.59
CA THR A 142 -9.91 4.80 -0.44
C THR A 142 -10.81 6.03 -0.33
N VAL A 143 -10.50 6.95 0.58
CA VAL A 143 -11.30 8.16 0.76
C VAL A 143 -11.22 9.06 -0.47
N GLU A 144 -12.27 9.86 -0.69
CA GLU A 144 -12.36 10.76 -1.84
C GLU A 144 -11.15 11.70 -1.94
N GLY A 145 -10.55 11.76 -3.12
CA GLY A 145 -9.38 12.59 -3.42
C GLY A 145 -8.04 11.94 -3.10
N ASP A 146 -8.02 10.74 -2.50
CA ASP A 146 -6.81 9.95 -2.32
C ASP A 146 -6.69 8.90 -3.42
N ILE A 147 -5.49 8.78 -4.03
CA ILE A 147 -5.22 7.86 -5.14
C ILE A 147 -4.33 6.69 -4.75
N HIS A 148 -4.01 6.55 -3.46
CA HIS A 148 -3.05 5.57 -2.97
C HIS A 148 -3.74 4.28 -2.55
N ASP A 149 -3.78 3.31 -3.45
CA ASP A 149 -4.54 2.07 -3.30
C ASP A 149 -3.75 0.87 -2.77
N ILE A 150 -2.43 0.90 -2.75
CA ILE A 150 -1.60 -0.26 -2.44
C ILE A 150 -1.95 -0.86 -1.07
N GLY A 151 -1.99 -0.02 -0.03
CA GLY A 151 -2.32 -0.46 1.32
C GLY A 151 -3.73 -1.05 1.43
N LYS A 152 -4.72 -0.39 0.81
CA LYS A 152 -6.09 -0.89 0.73
C LYS A 152 -6.17 -2.24 0.01
N ASN A 153 -5.51 -2.37 -1.14
CA ASN A 153 -5.55 -3.59 -1.94
C ASN A 153 -4.92 -4.77 -1.19
N LEU A 154 -3.87 -4.54 -0.41
CA LEU A 154 -3.30 -5.56 0.46
C LEU A 154 -4.29 -6.01 1.55
N VAL A 155 -4.98 -5.08 2.21
CA VAL A 155 -6.03 -5.41 3.19
C VAL A 155 -7.16 -6.21 2.53
N VAL A 156 -7.60 -5.79 1.35
CA VAL A 156 -8.64 -6.51 0.56
C VAL A 156 -8.21 -7.94 0.27
N LEU A 157 -6.97 -8.13 -0.18
CA LEU A 157 -6.42 -9.45 -0.49
C LEU A 157 -6.39 -10.34 0.75
N MET A 158 -5.87 -9.84 1.86
CA MET A 158 -5.80 -10.59 3.10
C MET A 158 -7.18 -10.95 3.65
N LEU A 159 -8.10 -10.01 3.74
CA LEU A 159 -9.46 -10.29 4.20
C LEU A 159 -10.17 -11.35 3.35
N LYS A 160 -10.03 -11.28 2.00
CA LYS A 160 -10.57 -12.33 1.12
C LYS A 160 -9.98 -13.70 1.43
N ASN A 161 -8.67 -13.78 1.64
CA ASN A 161 -7.99 -15.03 1.97
C ASN A 161 -8.42 -15.59 3.34
N TYR A 162 -8.78 -14.73 4.28
CA TYR A 162 -9.33 -15.15 5.59
C TYR A 162 -10.83 -15.48 5.54
N GLY A 163 -11.45 -15.49 4.36
CA GLY A 163 -12.83 -15.95 4.15
C GLY A 163 -13.90 -14.86 4.32
N TYR A 164 -13.53 -13.57 4.18
CA TYR A 164 -14.48 -12.47 4.14
C TYR A 164 -14.92 -12.17 2.71
N LYS A 165 -16.19 -11.79 2.52
CA LYS A 165 -16.63 -11.14 1.29
C LYS A 165 -16.15 -9.69 1.32
N VAL A 166 -15.24 -9.30 0.41
CA VAL A 166 -14.71 -7.94 0.37
C VAL A 166 -15.05 -7.29 -0.96
N VAL A 167 -15.65 -6.11 -0.87
CA VAL A 167 -15.98 -5.27 -2.02
C VAL A 167 -15.14 -4.00 -1.94
N ALA A 168 -14.28 -3.79 -2.93
CA ALA A 168 -13.46 -2.59 -3.04
C ALA A 168 -14.15 -1.57 -3.94
N LEU A 169 -14.41 -0.35 -3.46
CA LEU A 169 -15.22 0.65 -4.15
C LEU A 169 -14.72 2.07 -3.95
N ASP A 170 -15.07 2.94 -4.91
CA ASP A 170 -14.86 4.38 -4.83
C ASP A 170 -16.04 5.13 -4.20
N LYS A 171 -17.23 4.48 -4.06
CA LYS A 171 -18.45 5.07 -3.48
C LYS A 171 -19.04 4.16 -2.40
N ILE A 172 -18.82 4.56 -1.15
CA ILE A 172 -18.90 3.69 0.03
C ILE A 172 -20.32 3.34 0.50
N ILE A 173 -21.22 4.31 0.61
CA ILE A 173 -22.46 4.11 1.38
C ILE A 173 -23.58 3.43 0.58
N ALA A 174 -23.71 3.74 -0.71
CA ALA A 174 -24.68 3.05 -1.55
C ALA A 174 -24.37 1.55 -1.63
N ALA A 175 -23.10 1.23 -1.83
CA ALA A 175 -22.62 -0.14 -1.90
C ALA A 175 -22.73 -0.90 -0.57
N ALA A 176 -22.53 -0.25 0.56
CA ALA A 176 -22.69 -0.89 1.87
C ALA A 176 -24.13 -1.36 2.10
N LYS A 177 -25.13 -0.64 1.57
CA LYS A 177 -26.54 -1.05 1.62
C LYS A 177 -26.84 -2.22 0.68
N GLU A 178 -26.37 -2.14 -0.55
CA GLU A 178 -26.62 -3.18 -1.57
C GLU A 178 -25.96 -4.50 -1.19
N GLU A 179 -24.77 -4.45 -0.62
CA GLU A 179 -23.96 -5.61 -0.26
C GLU A 179 -24.24 -6.16 1.15
N HIS A 180 -25.16 -5.53 1.89
CA HIS A 180 -25.42 -5.89 3.29
C HIS A 180 -24.14 -5.96 4.14
N ALA A 181 -23.33 -4.89 4.07
CA ALA A 181 -22.05 -4.84 4.73
C ALA A 181 -22.19 -4.91 6.26
N ASP A 182 -21.23 -5.54 6.90
CA ASP A 182 -21.03 -5.51 8.35
C ASP A 182 -20.08 -4.40 8.75
N ILE A 183 -19.01 -4.22 7.96
CA ILE A 183 -17.92 -3.28 8.24
C ILE A 183 -17.62 -2.43 6.99
N ILE A 184 -17.33 -1.16 7.23
CA ILE A 184 -16.76 -0.22 6.27
C ILE A 184 -15.32 0.09 6.68
N GLY A 185 -14.35 -0.24 5.84
CA GLY A 185 -12.94 0.09 6.01
C GLY A 185 -12.53 1.25 5.11
N LEU A 186 -11.90 2.27 5.70
CA LEU A 186 -11.46 3.48 5.02
C LEU A 186 -9.94 3.59 5.05
N SER A 187 -9.33 3.91 3.91
CA SER A 187 -7.89 4.12 3.78
C SER A 187 -7.58 5.54 3.29
N ALA A 188 -6.58 6.18 3.92
CA ALA A 188 -6.02 7.45 3.46
C ALA A 188 -4.49 7.47 3.64
N LEU A 189 -3.77 8.01 2.66
CA LEU A 189 -2.32 8.19 2.71
C LEU A 189 -1.91 9.66 2.86
N MET A 190 -2.81 10.61 2.61
CA MET A 190 -2.54 12.03 2.70
C MET A 190 -3.31 12.67 3.88
N THR A 191 -2.65 13.59 4.60
CA THR A 191 -3.30 14.34 5.70
C THR A 191 -4.45 15.21 5.22
N THR A 192 -4.40 15.66 3.97
CA THR A 192 -5.47 16.47 3.34
C THR A 192 -6.75 15.67 3.08
N THR A 193 -6.63 14.36 2.89
CA THR A 193 -7.77 13.47 2.59
C THR A 193 -8.28 12.73 3.82
N MET A 194 -7.47 12.59 4.90
CA MET A 194 -7.87 11.85 6.10
C MET A 194 -9.14 12.43 6.76
N MET A 195 -9.41 13.72 6.62
CA MET A 195 -10.63 14.33 7.16
C MET A 195 -11.92 13.78 6.52
N ARG A 196 -11.85 13.22 5.31
CA ARG A 196 -12.99 12.54 4.69
C ARG A 196 -13.42 11.28 5.45
N MET A 197 -12.52 10.68 6.24
CA MET A 197 -12.90 9.60 7.16
C MET A 197 -13.87 10.08 8.22
N LYS A 198 -13.64 11.28 8.78
CA LYS A 198 -14.53 11.92 9.75
C LYS A 198 -15.92 12.11 9.15
N ASP A 199 -15.99 12.69 7.93
CA ASP A 199 -17.27 12.92 7.24
C ASP A 199 -18.04 11.60 7.07
N ALA A 200 -17.35 10.50 6.72
CA ALA A 200 -17.96 9.18 6.56
C ALA A 200 -18.46 8.59 7.89
N VAL A 201 -17.66 8.68 8.97
CA VAL A 201 -18.06 8.21 10.31
C VAL A 201 -19.27 9.00 10.80
N GLU A 202 -19.24 10.34 10.72
CA GLU A 202 -20.35 11.20 11.12
C GLU A 202 -21.62 10.87 10.33
N TYR A 203 -21.51 10.62 9.03
CA TYR A 203 -22.65 10.22 8.21
C TYR A 203 -23.27 8.91 8.67
N VAL A 204 -22.44 7.87 8.95
CA VAL A 204 -22.91 6.58 9.45
C VAL A 204 -23.64 6.74 10.78
N ARG A 205 -23.09 7.53 11.70
CA ARG A 205 -23.68 7.79 13.03
C ARG A 205 -24.96 8.63 12.93
N ALA A 206 -24.95 9.72 12.18
CA ALA A 206 -26.10 10.62 12.04
C ALA A 206 -27.32 9.94 11.40
N ASN A 207 -27.09 8.95 10.53
CA ASN A 207 -28.15 8.18 9.90
C ASN A 207 -28.48 6.86 10.59
N ASN A 208 -27.91 6.60 11.78
CA ASN A 208 -28.08 5.35 12.54
C ASN A 208 -27.88 4.09 11.70
N LEU A 209 -26.86 4.11 10.83
CA LEU A 209 -26.56 2.96 9.98
C LEU A 209 -25.87 1.87 10.79
N PRO A 210 -26.15 0.58 10.52
CA PRO A 210 -25.68 -0.53 11.38
C PRO A 210 -24.22 -0.93 11.13
N TYR A 211 -23.45 -0.13 10.37
CA TYR A 211 -22.09 -0.46 9.98
C TYR A 211 -21.09 -0.10 11.08
N LYS A 212 -20.11 -0.98 11.28
CA LYS A 212 -18.88 -0.63 11.97
C LYS A 212 -17.95 0.07 10.99
N VAL A 213 -17.25 1.12 11.44
CA VAL A 213 -16.29 1.86 10.59
C VAL A 213 -14.90 1.70 11.17
N ILE A 214 -13.99 1.11 10.38
CA ILE A 214 -12.57 1.00 10.70
C ILE A 214 -11.74 1.87 9.77
N ILE A 215 -10.63 2.38 10.27
CA ILE A 215 -9.76 3.28 9.50
C ILE A 215 -8.32 2.81 9.52
N GLY A 216 -7.57 3.14 8.47
CA GLY A 216 -6.15 2.81 8.36
C GLY A 216 -5.46 3.68 7.31
N GLY A 217 -4.15 3.49 7.17
CA GLY A 217 -3.30 4.22 6.25
C GLY A 217 -2.18 4.99 6.95
N ALA A 218 -1.15 5.38 6.19
CA ALA A 218 0.11 5.86 6.75
C ALA A 218 0.02 7.16 7.56
N VAL A 219 -1.01 7.99 7.32
CA VAL A 219 -1.21 9.25 8.06
C VAL A 219 -2.23 9.13 9.19
N VAL A 220 -2.83 7.96 9.35
CA VAL A 220 -3.89 7.70 10.33
C VAL A 220 -3.29 7.16 11.62
N SER A 221 -3.88 7.49 12.76
CA SER A 221 -3.46 7.03 14.07
C SER A 221 -4.65 6.58 14.94
N GLN A 222 -4.37 5.84 16.00
CA GLN A 222 -5.39 5.47 16.99
C GLN A 222 -6.06 6.72 17.58
N ASN A 223 -5.28 7.75 17.92
CA ASN A 223 -5.84 8.99 18.48
C ASN A 223 -6.84 9.65 17.52
N PHE A 224 -6.55 9.65 16.23
CA PHE A 224 -7.48 10.17 15.23
C PHE A 224 -8.74 9.32 15.11
N ALA A 225 -8.61 7.98 15.17
CA ALA A 225 -9.76 7.08 15.19
C ALA A 225 -10.69 7.36 16.37
N ASP A 226 -10.11 7.53 17.56
CA ASP A 226 -10.85 7.83 18.78
C ASP A 226 -11.52 9.21 18.69
N GLU A 227 -10.83 10.21 18.15
CA GLU A 227 -11.36 11.57 17.96
C GLU A 227 -12.59 11.61 17.05
N ILE A 228 -12.55 10.88 15.93
CA ILE A 228 -13.66 10.87 14.97
C ILE A 228 -14.76 9.85 15.30
N GLY A 229 -14.57 9.03 16.34
CA GLY A 229 -15.52 7.99 16.76
C GLY A 229 -15.59 6.78 15.83
N ALA A 230 -14.48 6.42 15.18
CA ALA A 230 -14.36 5.18 14.43
C ALA A 230 -14.40 3.95 15.37
N ASP A 231 -14.88 2.80 14.88
CA ASP A 231 -14.95 1.59 15.67
C ASP A 231 -13.59 0.89 15.85
N GLY A 232 -12.59 1.30 15.07
CA GLY A 232 -11.22 0.82 15.23
C GLY A 232 -10.24 1.38 14.21
N TYR A 233 -8.96 1.18 14.53
CA TYR A 233 -7.81 1.57 13.72
C TYR A 233 -6.91 0.36 13.51
N SER A 234 -6.34 0.25 12.31
CA SER A 234 -5.29 -0.71 11.99
C SER A 234 -4.12 -0.01 11.32
N LYS A 235 -2.90 -0.28 11.80
CA LYS A 235 -1.69 0.31 11.21
C LYS A 235 -1.22 -0.42 9.96
N ASP A 236 -1.60 -1.70 9.83
CA ASP A 236 -1.23 -2.56 8.72
C ASP A 236 -2.32 -3.58 8.38
N ALA A 237 -2.10 -4.35 7.31
CA ALA A 237 -3.08 -5.30 6.81
C ALA A 237 -3.33 -6.49 7.76
N ASN A 238 -2.31 -6.95 8.50
CA ASN A 238 -2.47 -8.00 9.50
C ASN A 238 -3.32 -7.55 10.69
N GLU A 239 -3.10 -6.32 11.17
CA GLU A 239 -3.94 -5.74 12.22
C GLU A 239 -5.36 -5.50 11.74
N ALA A 240 -5.56 -5.13 10.46
CA ALA A 240 -6.90 -4.97 9.89
C ALA A 240 -7.71 -6.27 9.94
N VAL A 241 -7.11 -7.40 9.59
CA VAL A 241 -7.78 -8.72 9.68
C VAL A 241 -8.17 -9.04 11.11
N LYS A 242 -7.25 -8.89 12.07
CA LYS A 242 -7.52 -9.14 13.49
C LYS A 242 -8.63 -8.24 14.04
N LEU A 243 -8.63 -6.98 13.62
CA LEU A 243 -9.66 -6.01 14.02
C LEU A 243 -11.03 -6.38 13.47
N VAL A 244 -11.11 -6.77 12.20
CA VAL A 244 -12.36 -7.25 11.58
C VAL A 244 -12.87 -8.51 12.26
N ASP A 245 -12.01 -9.51 12.51
CA ASP A 245 -12.38 -10.73 13.24
C ASP A 245 -12.98 -10.39 14.62
N LYS A 246 -12.31 -9.52 15.37
CA LYS A 246 -12.78 -9.08 16.69
C LYS A 246 -14.16 -8.41 16.62
N LEU A 247 -14.34 -7.43 15.74
CA LEU A 247 -15.57 -6.66 15.62
C LEU A 247 -16.78 -7.48 15.14
N LEU A 248 -16.54 -8.60 14.45
CA LEU A 248 -17.60 -9.52 14.02
C LEU A 248 -17.89 -10.65 15.01
N THR A 249 -16.92 -11.00 15.85
CA THR A 249 -17.09 -12.03 16.90
C THR A 249 -17.80 -11.46 18.13
N ASP A 250 -17.62 -10.18 18.43
CA ASP A 250 -18.23 -9.48 19.57
C ASP A 250 -19.71 -9.05 19.30
N LYS A 251 -20.35 -9.60 18.25
CA LYS A 251 -21.78 -9.42 17.92
C LYS A 251 -22.67 -10.38 18.79
#